data_d130c50e6d96adc8505173bbe4b2393f
#
_entry.id   d130c50e6d96adc8505173bbe4b2393f
#
_cell.length_a   1.000
_cell.length_b   1.000
_cell.length_c   1.000
_cell.angle_alpha   90.00
_cell.angle_beta   90.00
_cell.angle_gamma   90.00
#
_symmetry.space_group_name_H-M   'P 1'
#
loop_
_entity.id
_entity.type
_entity.pdbx_description
1 polymer ?
#
loop_
_entity_poly.entity_id
_entity_poly.type
_entity_poly.pdbx_seq_one_letter_code
_entity_poly.pdbx_strand_id
1 'polypeptide(L)'
;MSQAAPFSLHDQNGQTHTLEQYNGKWLVLYFYPKDDTPGCTREACDFRDNIGKLRELGAEVIGVSADTSASHEKFQSKYGLNFPLLADEGNVISRAYGAYGTKNLYGKISEGIIRQTFLIDPKGEIVKHWKRVSVDGHVAAVEKELKAAQSK
;
A
#
# COMPACT_ATOMS: atom_id res chain seq x y z
N MET A 1 2.25 -0.91 20.01
CA MET A 1 1.70 -0.77 18.66
C MET A 1 1.16 0.63 18.49
N SER A 2 1.21 1.14 17.27
CA SER A 2 0.84 2.51 16.98
C SER A 2 -0.50 2.57 16.27
N GLN A 3 -1.25 3.64 16.50
CA GLN A 3 -2.44 3.92 15.70
C GLN A 3 -2.02 4.33 14.30
N ALA A 4 -2.72 3.82 13.30
CA ALA A 4 -2.51 4.25 11.92
C ALA A 4 -2.96 5.70 11.77
N ALA A 5 -2.20 6.50 11.02
CA ALA A 5 -2.57 7.87 10.76
C ALA A 5 -3.82 7.92 9.87
N PRO A 6 -4.79 8.83 10.16
CA PRO A 6 -5.96 8.95 9.31
C PRO A 6 -5.59 9.47 7.93
N PHE A 7 -6.36 9.08 6.93
CA PHE A 7 -6.18 9.57 5.58
C PHE A 7 -7.54 9.80 4.91
N SER A 8 -7.54 10.63 3.88
CA SER A 8 -8.69 10.85 3.02
C SER A 8 -8.12 11.17 1.63
N LEU A 9 -8.15 10.19 0.75
CA LEU A 9 -7.54 10.30 -0.57
C LEU A 9 -8.46 9.73 -1.63
N HIS A 10 -8.32 10.22 -2.86
CA HIS A 10 -9.09 9.73 -4.01
C HIS A 10 -8.41 8.53 -4.65
N ASP A 11 -9.22 7.56 -5.09
CA ASP A 11 -8.71 6.42 -5.85
C ASP A 11 -8.71 6.71 -7.36
N GLN A 12 -8.40 5.69 -8.16
CA GLN A 12 -8.33 5.80 -9.63
C GLN A 12 -9.66 6.17 -10.28
N ASN A 13 -10.76 6.01 -9.58
CA ASN A 13 -12.10 6.36 -10.07
C ASN A 13 -12.62 7.66 -9.47
N GLY A 14 -11.79 8.38 -8.72
CA GLY A 14 -12.18 9.62 -8.07
C GLY A 14 -12.99 9.44 -6.80
N GLN A 15 -13.15 8.22 -6.31
CA GLN A 15 -13.87 7.96 -5.07
C GLN A 15 -12.95 8.15 -3.88
N THR A 16 -13.48 8.77 -2.82
CA THR A 16 -12.70 9.03 -1.61
C THR A 16 -12.65 7.80 -0.73
N HIS A 17 -11.44 7.49 -0.25
CA HIS A 17 -11.20 6.42 0.73
C HIS A 17 -10.63 7.04 2.00
N THR A 18 -11.15 6.62 3.14
CA THR A 18 -10.65 7.05 4.45
C THR A 18 -10.28 5.82 5.28
N LEU A 19 -9.40 6.01 6.26
CA LEU A 19 -9.03 4.91 7.15
C LEU A 19 -10.28 4.35 7.87
N GLU A 20 -11.20 5.22 8.29
CA GLU A 20 -12.41 4.81 9.00
C GLU A 20 -13.28 3.83 8.22
N GLN A 21 -13.28 3.92 6.90
CA GLN A 21 -14.06 2.99 6.06
C GLN A 21 -13.60 1.55 6.21
N TYR A 22 -12.40 1.34 6.69
CA TYR A 22 -11.81 0.01 6.86
C TYR A 22 -11.89 -0.52 8.29
N ASN A 23 -12.54 0.20 9.19
CA ASN A 23 -12.80 -0.28 10.54
C ASN A 23 -13.58 -1.60 10.46
N GLY A 24 -13.16 -2.58 11.23
CA GLY A 24 -13.74 -3.91 11.21
C GLY A 24 -13.09 -4.86 10.20
N LYS A 25 -12.16 -4.37 9.40
CA LYS A 25 -11.41 -5.17 8.43
C LYS A 25 -9.91 -5.01 8.66
N TRP A 26 -9.16 -6.04 8.28
CA TRP A 26 -7.71 -5.93 8.20
C TRP A 26 -7.37 -5.15 6.94
N LEU A 27 -6.35 -4.30 7.00
CA LEU A 27 -5.94 -3.48 5.88
C LEU A 27 -4.45 -3.64 5.62
N VAL A 28 -4.12 -3.99 4.38
CA VAL A 28 -2.73 -3.98 3.90
C VAL A 28 -2.58 -2.68 3.13
N LEU A 29 -1.84 -1.74 3.70
CA LEU A 29 -1.61 -0.42 3.12
C LEU A 29 -0.15 -0.37 2.69
N TYR A 30 0.10 -0.26 1.38
CA TYR A 30 1.46 -0.22 0.90
C TYR A 30 1.75 1.05 0.11
N PHE A 31 2.94 1.58 0.32
CA PHE A 31 3.43 2.77 -0.37
C PHE A 31 4.45 2.35 -1.41
N TYR A 32 4.34 2.91 -2.61
CA TYR A 32 5.25 2.60 -3.70
C TYR A 32 5.65 3.87 -4.45
N PRO A 33 6.86 3.90 -5.05
CA PRO A 33 7.39 5.14 -5.61
C PRO A 33 6.66 5.70 -6.81
N LYS A 34 6.25 4.86 -7.78
CA LYS A 34 5.70 5.37 -9.02
C LYS A 34 4.97 4.32 -9.83
N ASP A 35 3.82 4.69 -10.38
CA ASP A 35 3.04 3.83 -11.29
C ASP A 35 3.86 3.36 -12.47
N ASP A 36 3.59 2.12 -12.88
CA ASP A 36 4.12 1.52 -14.10
C ASP A 36 5.66 1.50 -14.21
N THR A 37 6.32 1.37 -13.06
CA THR A 37 7.76 1.06 -13.01
C THR A 37 7.92 -0.44 -12.71
N PRO A 38 9.07 -1.07 -13.08
CA PRO A 38 9.18 -2.53 -12.99
C PRO A 38 8.87 -3.12 -11.62
N GLY A 39 9.47 -2.59 -10.55
CA GLY A 39 9.25 -3.11 -9.20
C GLY A 39 7.83 -2.86 -8.70
N CYS A 40 7.28 -1.67 -8.97
CA CYS A 40 5.92 -1.33 -8.55
C CYS A 40 4.89 -2.14 -9.32
N THR A 41 5.14 -2.42 -10.60
CA THR A 41 4.26 -3.27 -11.40
C THR A 41 4.24 -4.70 -10.89
N ARG A 42 5.41 -5.27 -10.56
CA ARG A 42 5.49 -6.62 -9.99
C ARG A 42 4.77 -6.71 -8.66
N GLU A 43 4.99 -5.75 -7.80
CA GLU A 43 4.33 -5.71 -6.49
C GLU A 43 2.81 -5.65 -6.64
N ALA A 44 2.31 -4.76 -7.51
CA ALA A 44 0.88 -4.62 -7.75
C ALA A 44 0.27 -5.89 -8.34
N CYS A 45 0.96 -6.51 -9.30
CA CYS A 45 0.47 -7.74 -9.91
C CYS A 45 0.47 -8.92 -8.92
N ASP A 46 1.46 -8.97 -8.03
CA ASP A 46 1.50 -10.01 -6.99
C ASP A 46 0.33 -9.84 -6.02
N PHE A 47 0.01 -8.61 -5.63
CA PHE A 47 -1.19 -8.36 -4.82
C PHE A 47 -2.46 -8.72 -5.58
N ARG A 48 -2.56 -8.32 -6.84
CA ARG A 48 -3.70 -8.65 -7.69
C ARG A 48 -3.96 -10.15 -7.72
N ASP A 49 -2.91 -10.93 -7.93
CA ASP A 49 -3.01 -12.37 -8.09
C ASP A 49 -3.36 -13.10 -6.78
N ASN A 50 -3.11 -12.45 -5.64
CA ASN A 50 -3.33 -13.07 -4.32
C ASN A 50 -4.45 -12.39 -3.52
N ILE A 51 -5.15 -11.42 -4.11
CA ILE A 51 -6.13 -10.64 -3.35
C ILE A 51 -7.29 -11.49 -2.84
N GLY A 52 -7.69 -12.52 -3.58
CA GLY A 52 -8.74 -13.42 -3.15
C GLY A 52 -8.41 -14.11 -1.82
N LYS A 53 -7.17 -14.56 -1.69
CA LYS A 53 -6.70 -15.18 -0.44
C LYS A 53 -6.71 -14.21 0.73
N LEU A 54 -6.28 -12.97 0.47
CA LEU A 54 -6.26 -11.94 1.50
C LEU A 54 -7.69 -11.56 1.91
N ARG A 55 -8.61 -11.44 0.96
CA ARG A 55 -10.02 -11.15 1.24
C ARG A 55 -10.70 -12.27 2.01
N GLU A 56 -10.36 -13.53 1.74
CA GLU A 56 -10.86 -14.66 2.50
C GLU A 56 -10.43 -14.56 3.97
N LEU A 57 -9.29 -13.94 4.24
CA LEU A 57 -8.81 -13.69 5.59
C LEU A 57 -9.37 -12.39 6.19
N GLY A 58 -10.28 -11.72 5.50
CA GLY A 58 -10.89 -10.49 5.98
C GLY A 58 -10.07 -9.23 5.77
N ALA A 59 -9.14 -9.26 4.83
CA ALA A 59 -8.26 -8.12 4.57
C ALA A 59 -8.55 -7.46 3.22
N GLU A 60 -8.33 -6.16 3.16
CA GLU A 60 -8.32 -5.39 1.93
C GLU A 60 -6.91 -4.88 1.67
N VAL A 61 -6.64 -4.52 0.42
CA VAL A 61 -5.35 -4.00 -0.01
C VAL A 61 -5.55 -2.61 -0.62
N ILE A 62 -4.69 -1.67 -0.24
CA ILE A 62 -4.65 -0.33 -0.82
C ILE A 62 -3.21 0.01 -1.16
N GLY A 63 -2.97 0.46 -2.40
CA GLY A 63 -1.69 1.02 -2.80
C GLY A 63 -1.74 2.55 -2.77
N VAL A 64 -0.64 3.19 -2.40
CA VAL A 64 -0.54 4.65 -2.31
C VAL A 64 0.75 5.12 -2.99
N SER A 65 0.63 6.11 -3.86
CA SER A 65 1.77 6.83 -4.40
C SER A 65 1.39 8.28 -4.64
N ALA A 66 2.38 9.11 -5.01
CA ALA A 66 2.15 10.52 -5.30
C ALA A 66 1.59 10.75 -6.70
N ASP A 67 1.39 9.70 -7.47
CA ASP A 67 0.81 9.81 -8.81
C ASP A 67 -0.64 10.26 -8.75
N THR A 68 -1.11 10.84 -9.85
CA THR A 68 -2.51 11.32 -9.95
C THR A 68 -3.50 10.18 -10.10
N SER A 69 -4.78 10.45 -9.87
CA SER A 69 -5.85 9.48 -10.14
C SER A 69 -5.86 9.06 -11.60
N ALA A 70 -5.57 9.97 -12.53
CA ALA A 70 -5.48 9.64 -13.96
C ALA A 70 -4.35 8.65 -14.25
N SER A 71 -3.20 8.83 -13.60
CA SER A 71 -2.07 7.89 -13.72
C SER A 71 -2.46 6.52 -13.15
N HIS A 72 -3.09 6.51 -11.99
CA HIS A 72 -3.55 5.27 -11.34
C HIS A 72 -4.57 4.53 -12.21
N GLU A 73 -5.46 5.26 -12.88
CA GLU A 73 -6.44 4.64 -13.78
C GLU A 73 -5.75 3.91 -14.93
N LYS A 74 -4.75 4.54 -15.53
CA LYS A 74 -3.97 3.91 -16.60
C LYS A 74 -3.23 2.69 -16.12
N PHE A 75 -2.62 2.78 -14.95
CA PHE A 75 -1.88 1.67 -14.35
C PHE A 75 -2.83 0.51 -14.05
N GLN A 76 -3.97 0.80 -13.42
CA GLN A 76 -4.98 -0.19 -13.11
C GLN A 76 -5.49 -0.89 -14.37
N SER A 77 -5.82 -0.11 -15.41
CA SER A 77 -6.36 -0.67 -16.66
C SER A 77 -5.34 -1.53 -17.38
N LYS A 78 -4.09 -1.08 -17.39
CA LYS A 78 -3.01 -1.79 -18.10
C LYS A 78 -2.76 -3.18 -17.53
N TYR A 79 -2.83 -3.34 -16.21
CA TYR A 79 -2.49 -4.59 -15.54
C TYR A 79 -3.68 -5.29 -14.88
N GLY A 80 -4.89 -4.77 -15.04
CA GLY A 80 -6.08 -5.39 -14.45
C GLY A 80 -6.07 -5.41 -12.94
N LEU A 81 -5.58 -4.33 -12.33
CA LEU A 81 -5.48 -4.27 -10.86
C LEU A 81 -6.89 -4.18 -10.25
N ASN A 82 -7.11 -4.94 -9.19
CA ASN A 82 -8.44 -5.15 -8.60
C ASN A 82 -8.53 -4.65 -7.15
N PHE A 83 -7.81 -3.59 -6.84
CA PHE A 83 -7.84 -2.94 -5.55
C PHE A 83 -7.60 -1.43 -5.73
N PRO A 84 -7.95 -0.59 -4.75
CA PRO A 84 -7.77 0.86 -4.86
C PRO A 84 -6.31 1.28 -4.90
N LEU A 85 -6.03 2.27 -5.76
CA LEU A 85 -4.75 2.99 -5.79
C LEU A 85 -5.07 4.43 -5.42
N LEU A 86 -4.52 4.91 -4.32
CA LEU A 86 -4.83 6.24 -3.80
C LEU A 86 -3.79 7.28 -4.24
N ALA A 87 -4.28 8.44 -4.64
CA ALA A 87 -3.45 9.54 -5.12
C ALA A 87 -3.06 10.43 -3.95
N ASP A 88 -1.82 10.29 -3.48
CA ASP A 88 -1.26 11.13 -2.41
C ASP A 88 -0.39 12.23 -3.01
N GLU A 89 -1.00 13.09 -3.80
CA GLU A 89 -0.28 14.21 -4.42
C GLU A 89 0.25 15.11 -3.31
N GLY A 90 1.52 15.46 -3.39
CA GLY A 90 2.19 16.24 -2.34
C GLY A 90 2.76 15.40 -1.20
N ASN A 91 2.56 14.09 -1.20
CA ASN A 91 3.18 13.17 -0.23
C ASN A 91 2.78 13.45 1.22
N VAL A 92 1.57 13.94 1.46
CA VAL A 92 1.12 14.25 2.82
C VAL A 92 0.98 12.97 3.66
N ILE A 93 0.34 11.97 3.11
CA ILE A 93 0.08 10.71 3.84
C ILE A 93 1.34 9.85 3.90
N SER A 94 2.12 9.79 2.82
CA SER A 94 3.38 9.05 2.86
C SER A 94 4.31 9.60 3.93
N ARG A 95 4.34 10.92 4.12
CA ARG A 95 5.14 11.54 5.19
C ARG A 95 4.57 11.21 6.57
N ALA A 96 3.24 11.23 6.71
CA ALA A 96 2.59 10.92 7.98
C ALA A 96 2.89 9.49 8.43
N TYR A 97 3.04 8.56 7.50
CA TYR A 97 3.38 7.17 7.80
C TYR A 97 4.89 6.90 7.88
N GLY A 98 5.71 7.92 7.61
CA GLY A 98 7.17 7.75 7.59
C GLY A 98 7.68 6.99 6.38
N ALA A 99 6.89 6.92 5.31
CA ALA A 99 7.25 6.23 4.08
C ALA A 99 7.83 7.18 3.02
N TYR A 100 8.38 8.29 3.46
CA TYR A 100 8.98 9.30 2.60
C TYR A 100 10.35 9.66 3.15
N GLY A 101 11.33 9.82 2.26
CA GLY A 101 12.66 10.21 2.71
C GLY A 101 13.65 10.29 1.58
N THR A 102 14.92 10.38 1.98
CA THR A 102 16.04 10.49 1.07
C THR A 102 16.43 9.11 0.55
N LYS A 103 16.60 9.01 -0.77
CA LYS A 103 17.04 7.80 -1.45
C LYS A 103 18.38 8.03 -2.10
N ASN A 104 19.27 7.05 -2.04
CA ASN A 104 20.54 7.07 -2.73
C ASN A 104 20.60 5.87 -3.68
N LEU A 105 20.54 6.14 -4.99
CA LEU A 105 20.64 5.11 -6.02
C LEU A 105 21.84 5.44 -6.90
N TYR A 106 22.86 4.58 -6.83
CA TYR A 106 24.08 4.73 -7.65
C TYR A 106 24.74 6.10 -7.48
N GLY A 107 24.78 6.60 -6.24
CA GLY A 107 25.37 7.89 -5.93
C GLY A 107 24.47 9.09 -6.20
N LYS A 108 23.28 8.88 -6.78
CA LYS A 108 22.31 9.94 -7.01
C LYS A 108 21.36 10.02 -5.82
N ILE A 109 21.29 11.19 -5.22
CA ILE A 109 20.42 11.44 -4.06
C ILE A 109 19.12 12.08 -4.54
N SER A 110 17.99 11.53 -4.11
CA SER A 110 16.68 12.09 -4.40
C SER A 110 15.76 11.89 -3.20
N GLU A 111 14.67 12.65 -3.15
CA GLU A 111 13.64 12.46 -2.13
C GLU A 111 12.39 11.88 -2.77
N GLY A 112 11.69 11.04 -2.04
CA GLY A 112 10.45 10.45 -2.52
C GLY A 112 9.95 9.35 -1.61
N ILE A 113 8.92 8.66 -2.08
CA ILE A 113 8.34 7.54 -1.33
C ILE A 113 9.33 6.39 -1.27
N ILE A 114 9.52 5.89 -0.06
CA ILE A 114 10.29 4.66 0.21
C ILE A 114 9.28 3.53 0.26
N ARG A 115 9.52 2.47 -0.51
CA ARG A 115 8.62 1.32 -0.57
C ARG A 115 8.47 0.70 0.81
N GLN A 116 7.26 0.75 1.36
CA GLN A 116 6.95 0.22 2.69
C GLN A 116 5.54 -0.35 2.69
N THR A 117 5.28 -1.28 3.61
CA THR A 117 3.96 -1.87 3.77
C THR A 117 3.59 -1.88 5.24
N PHE A 118 2.32 -1.61 5.52
CA PHE A 118 1.76 -1.61 6.86
C PHE A 118 0.60 -2.59 6.92
N LEU A 119 0.58 -3.44 7.94
CA LEU A 119 -0.58 -4.28 8.25
C LEU A 119 -1.33 -3.63 9.40
N ILE A 120 -2.58 -3.26 9.14
CA ILE A 120 -3.43 -2.53 10.09
C ILE A 120 -4.59 -3.46 10.50
N ASP A 121 -4.83 -3.57 11.81
CA ASP A 121 -5.88 -4.43 12.32
C ASP A 121 -7.27 -3.75 12.23
N PRO A 122 -8.36 -4.49 12.53
CA PRO A 122 -9.72 -3.92 12.44
C PRO A 122 -9.99 -2.72 13.34
N LYS A 123 -9.13 -2.46 14.33
CA LYS A 123 -9.25 -1.30 15.21
C LYS A 123 -8.43 -0.11 14.77
N GLY A 124 -7.71 -0.25 13.65
CA GLY A 124 -6.87 0.83 13.12
C GLY A 124 -5.47 0.88 13.70
N GLU A 125 -5.01 -0.17 14.36
CA GLU A 125 -3.65 -0.23 14.88
C GLU A 125 -2.71 -0.92 13.91
N ILE A 126 -1.50 -0.37 13.78
CA ILE A 126 -0.45 -0.97 12.97
C ILE A 126 0.15 -2.14 13.75
N VAL A 127 -0.04 -3.36 13.25
CA VAL A 127 0.48 -4.57 13.92
C VAL A 127 1.77 -5.06 13.29
N LYS A 128 2.08 -4.63 12.07
CA LYS A 128 3.34 -4.96 11.41
C LYS A 128 3.70 -3.86 10.43
N HIS A 129 4.99 -3.52 10.37
CA HIS A 129 5.52 -2.51 9.46
C HIS A 129 6.76 -3.06 8.76
N TRP A 130 6.67 -3.23 7.45
CA TRP A 130 7.82 -3.60 6.63
C TRP A 130 8.50 -2.31 6.17
N LYS A 131 9.55 -1.92 6.87
CA LYS A 131 10.31 -0.68 6.56
C LYS A 131 11.11 -0.81 5.29
N ARG A 132 11.47 -2.04 4.91
CA ARG A 132 12.14 -2.36 3.67
C ARG A 132 11.39 -3.50 3.02
N VAL A 133 11.08 -3.33 1.76
CA VAL A 133 10.31 -4.32 1.01
C VAL A 133 11.16 -4.86 -0.12
N SER A 134 11.34 -6.18 -0.11
CA SER A 134 11.84 -6.91 -1.27
C SER A 134 10.61 -7.43 -1.99
N VAL A 135 10.39 -7.00 -3.22
CA VAL A 135 9.16 -7.33 -3.96
C VAL A 135 8.99 -8.85 -4.10
N ASP A 136 10.08 -9.57 -4.37
CA ASP A 136 10.03 -11.04 -4.45
C ASP A 136 9.62 -11.63 -3.10
N GLY A 137 8.50 -12.36 -3.09
CA GLY A 137 8.01 -13.03 -1.90
C GLY A 137 7.33 -12.13 -0.88
N HIS A 138 7.19 -10.82 -1.17
CA HIS A 138 6.61 -9.89 -0.22
C HIS A 138 5.14 -10.20 0.07
N VAL A 139 4.33 -10.44 -0.95
CA VAL A 139 2.91 -10.72 -0.76
C VAL A 139 2.70 -12.00 0.06
N ALA A 140 3.53 -13.03 -0.16
CA ALA A 140 3.49 -14.24 0.64
C ALA A 140 3.84 -13.95 2.10
N ALA A 141 4.82 -13.07 2.34
CA ALA A 141 5.18 -12.65 3.70
C ALA A 141 4.04 -11.89 4.38
N VAL A 142 3.33 -11.05 3.63
CA VAL A 142 2.17 -10.31 4.15
C VAL A 142 1.06 -11.29 4.53
N GLU A 143 0.75 -12.27 3.67
CA GLU A 143 -0.26 -13.28 3.98
C GLU A 143 0.09 -14.07 5.24
N LYS A 144 1.35 -14.48 5.35
CA LYS A 144 1.83 -15.20 6.53
C LYS A 144 1.67 -14.38 7.81
N GLU A 145 2.06 -13.12 7.77
CA GLU A 145 1.96 -12.23 8.93
C GLU A 145 0.52 -11.96 9.31
N LEU A 146 -0.37 -11.81 8.31
CA LEU A 146 -1.79 -11.63 8.54
C LEU A 146 -2.38 -12.83 9.29
N LYS A 147 -2.07 -14.04 8.85
CA LYS A 147 -2.51 -15.26 9.53
C LYS A 147 -1.98 -15.33 10.96
N ALA A 148 -0.72 -15.00 11.15
CA ALA A 148 -0.10 -15.00 12.49
C ALA A 148 -0.77 -13.97 13.40
N ALA A 149 -1.06 -12.78 12.91
CA ALA A 149 -1.72 -11.74 13.69
C ALA A 149 -3.14 -12.13 14.08
N GLN A 150 -3.84 -12.84 13.21
CA GLN A 150 -5.23 -13.30 13.48
C GLN A 150 -5.27 -14.45 14.48
N SER A 151 -4.16 -15.14 14.67
CA SER A 151 -4.11 -16.27 15.60
C SER A 151 -3.83 -15.87 17.05
N LYS A 152 -3.60 -14.59 17.30
CA LYS A 152 -3.28 -14.08 18.64
C LYS A 152 -4.52 -13.67 19.39
#